data_91592e992a7f119feb303f63133bea72
#
_entry.id   91592e992a7f119feb303f63133bea72
#
_cell.length_a   1.000
_cell.length_b   1.000
_cell.length_c   1.000
_cell.angle_alpha   90.00
_cell.angle_beta   90.00
_cell.angle_gamma   90.00
#
_symmetry.space_group_name_H-M   'P 1'
#
loop_
_entity.id
_entity.type
_entity.pdbx_description
1 polymer ?
#
loop_
_entity_poly.entity_id
_entity_poly.type
_entity_poly.pdbx_seq_one_letter_code
_entity_poly.pdbx_strand_id
1 'polypeptide(L)'
;MGTVDIQDTTKEELSRLMVGRDVQLQVEKKPAAPGKVVLDVEGVTMHNDQRKKDVVKDVTFQVHAGEIVCLAGIEGNGQTEFIYGLTGLDKLTKGKITLEGKDITRESIRQRSKDGMSHIPEDRHKHGLVLDYTLENNMVLQRYWQPEFQKGGFIRADKVREYSDKLIQQYDVRSGQGSSTIVRSMSGGNQQKAIIAREIDRDPKLLIAVQPTRGLDVGAIEYIHKQIVAERDKGTAVLLVSLELDEVMNLADRILVMYEGEVVGEFDPKTTTVQELGLYMAGARKQGKEKN
;
A
#
# COMPACT_ATOMS: atom_id res chain seq x y z
N MET A 1 -25.70 11.37 -15.41
CA MET A 1 -26.18 11.57 -14.02
C MET A 1 -27.69 11.48 -14.08
N GLY A 2 -28.31 10.71 -13.22
CA GLY A 2 -29.76 10.53 -13.14
C GLY A 2 -30.20 10.50 -11.67
N THR A 3 -31.48 10.67 -11.44
CA THR A 3 -32.11 10.44 -10.14
C THR A 3 -32.72 9.04 -10.17
N VAL A 4 -32.44 8.23 -9.17
CA VAL A 4 -32.96 6.86 -9.05
C VAL A 4 -33.62 6.71 -7.69
N ASP A 5 -34.66 5.84 -7.62
CA ASP A 5 -35.30 5.53 -6.36
C ASP A 5 -34.42 4.50 -5.61
N ILE A 6 -34.23 4.70 -4.30
CA ILE A 6 -33.38 3.85 -3.47
C ILE A 6 -33.93 2.42 -3.34
N GLN A 7 -35.24 2.25 -3.48
CA GLN A 7 -35.91 0.95 -3.39
C GLN A 7 -35.73 0.11 -4.66
N ASP A 8 -35.47 0.77 -5.80
CA ASP A 8 -35.36 0.13 -7.11
C ASP A 8 -33.91 0.05 -7.63
N THR A 9 -32.93 0.45 -6.79
CA THR A 9 -31.52 0.58 -7.22
C THR A 9 -30.62 -0.37 -6.44
N THR A 10 -29.67 -1.02 -7.15
CA THR A 10 -28.63 -1.85 -6.54
C THR A 10 -27.34 -1.08 -6.36
N LYS A 11 -26.39 -1.63 -5.53
CA LYS A 11 -25.05 -1.05 -5.35
C LYS A 11 -24.28 -1.00 -6.68
N GLU A 12 -24.44 -2.01 -7.52
CA GLU A 12 -23.82 -2.14 -8.83
C GLU A 12 -24.35 -1.05 -9.78
N GLU A 13 -25.65 -0.80 -9.77
CA GLU A 13 -26.27 0.25 -10.59
C GLU A 13 -25.84 1.64 -10.15
N LEU A 14 -25.80 1.91 -8.85
CA LEU A 14 -25.26 3.17 -8.32
C LEU A 14 -23.79 3.37 -8.73
N SER A 15 -22.97 2.33 -8.62
CA SER A 15 -21.56 2.35 -9.05
C SER A 15 -21.44 2.66 -10.54
N ARG A 16 -22.29 2.03 -11.38
CA ARG A 16 -22.34 2.32 -12.82
C ARG A 16 -22.74 3.77 -13.11
N LEU A 17 -23.73 4.31 -12.42
CA LEU A 17 -24.15 5.71 -12.58
C LEU A 17 -23.08 6.71 -12.14
N MET A 18 -22.30 6.38 -11.11
CA MET A 18 -21.19 7.22 -10.63
C MET A 18 -20.01 7.22 -11.58
N VAL A 19 -19.65 6.06 -12.13
CA VAL A 19 -18.42 5.88 -12.94
C VAL A 19 -18.70 5.99 -14.45
N GLY A 20 -19.96 5.83 -14.87
CA GLY A 20 -20.37 5.85 -16.29
C GLY A 20 -20.10 4.56 -17.06
N ARG A 21 -19.68 3.48 -16.36
CA ARG A 21 -19.46 2.12 -16.88
C ARG A 21 -19.69 1.09 -15.80
N ASP A 22 -19.78 -0.16 -16.18
CA ASP A 22 -19.79 -1.26 -15.20
C ASP A 22 -18.44 -1.32 -14.43
N VAL A 23 -18.53 -1.52 -13.14
CA VAL A 23 -17.40 -1.62 -12.22
C VAL A 23 -17.35 -3.01 -11.61
N GLN A 24 -16.19 -3.64 -11.70
CA GLN A 24 -15.94 -4.93 -11.07
C GLN A 24 -15.22 -4.69 -9.73
N LEU A 25 -15.96 -4.80 -8.63
CA LEU A 25 -15.40 -4.68 -7.29
C LEU A 25 -14.55 -5.91 -6.88
N GLN A 26 -14.87 -7.07 -7.46
CA GLN A 26 -14.05 -8.26 -7.32
C GLN A 26 -12.99 -8.29 -8.41
N VAL A 27 -11.73 -8.36 -8.02
CA VAL A 27 -10.63 -8.48 -8.97
C VAL A 27 -10.35 -9.94 -9.24
N GLU A 28 -10.47 -10.33 -10.51
CA GLU A 28 -10.00 -11.64 -10.94
C GLU A 28 -8.48 -11.72 -10.76
N LYS A 29 -8.02 -12.66 -9.97
CA LYS A 29 -6.59 -12.93 -9.77
C LYS A 29 -6.28 -14.41 -9.96
N LYS A 30 -5.10 -14.68 -10.52
CA LYS A 30 -4.60 -16.05 -10.62
C LYS A 30 -4.36 -16.63 -9.23
N PRO A 31 -4.40 -17.97 -9.06
CA PRO A 31 -3.93 -18.59 -7.83
C PRO A 31 -2.52 -18.09 -7.49
N ALA A 32 -2.27 -17.77 -6.22
CA ALA A 32 -0.93 -17.38 -5.79
C ALA A 32 0.06 -18.53 -6.01
N ALA A 33 1.26 -18.18 -6.44
CA ALA A 33 2.39 -19.10 -6.56
C ALA A 33 3.58 -18.45 -5.81
N PRO A 34 3.57 -18.47 -4.46
CA PRO A 34 4.61 -17.83 -3.66
C PRO A 34 5.99 -18.37 -4.01
N GLY A 35 6.90 -17.46 -4.36
CA GLY A 35 8.28 -17.76 -4.68
C GLY A 35 9.21 -17.70 -3.47
N LYS A 36 10.43 -17.16 -3.66
CA LYS A 36 11.39 -16.92 -2.58
C LYS A 36 10.88 -15.89 -1.57
N VAL A 37 11.38 -15.95 -0.34
CA VAL A 37 11.16 -14.91 0.66
C VAL A 37 11.80 -13.60 0.19
N VAL A 38 11.01 -12.53 0.16
CA VAL A 38 11.45 -11.18 -0.20
C VAL A 38 11.56 -10.31 1.05
N LEU A 39 10.53 -10.29 1.89
CA LEU A 39 10.54 -9.61 3.17
C LEU A 39 10.55 -10.65 4.28
N ASP A 40 11.48 -10.51 5.23
CA ASP A 40 11.51 -11.31 6.45
C ASP A 40 11.54 -10.36 7.66
N VAL A 41 10.59 -10.52 8.55
CA VAL A 41 10.38 -9.72 9.76
C VAL A 41 10.50 -10.65 10.96
N GLU A 42 11.51 -10.43 11.82
CA GLU A 42 11.82 -11.28 12.94
C GLU A 42 11.76 -10.48 14.26
N GLY A 43 10.81 -10.79 15.13
CA GLY A 43 10.72 -10.27 16.50
C GLY A 43 10.65 -8.75 16.62
N VAL A 44 10.04 -8.07 15.65
CA VAL A 44 10.01 -6.61 15.60
C VAL A 44 9.18 -6.06 16.74
N THR A 45 9.83 -5.21 17.55
CA THR A 45 9.21 -4.49 18.67
C THR A 45 9.49 -2.99 18.55
N MET A 46 8.48 -2.16 18.82
CA MET A 46 8.60 -0.71 18.81
C MET A 46 7.98 -0.12 20.07
N HIS A 47 8.76 0.72 20.76
CA HIS A 47 8.33 1.43 21.96
C HIS A 47 7.84 2.83 21.59
N ASN A 48 6.74 3.27 22.20
CA ASN A 48 6.28 4.63 22.09
C ASN A 48 6.54 5.37 23.43
N ASP A 49 7.52 6.27 23.44
CA ASP A 49 7.94 7.00 24.64
C ASP A 49 6.84 7.87 25.24
N GLN A 50 5.95 8.41 24.41
CA GLN A 50 4.84 9.25 24.90
C GLN A 50 3.78 8.40 25.61
N ARG A 51 3.49 7.21 25.07
CA ARG A 51 2.53 6.25 25.65
C ARG A 51 3.16 5.35 26.70
N LYS A 52 4.49 5.37 26.85
CA LYS A 52 5.30 4.52 27.76
C LYS A 52 4.97 3.03 27.65
N LYS A 53 4.73 2.56 26.43
CA LYS A 53 4.41 1.16 26.15
C LYS A 53 4.90 0.73 24.77
N ASP A 54 5.05 -0.57 24.60
CA ASP A 54 5.30 -1.16 23.28
C ASP A 54 3.99 -1.13 22.46
N VAL A 55 4.08 -0.49 21.30
CA VAL A 55 2.96 -0.34 20.34
C VAL A 55 3.03 -1.39 19.23
N VAL A 56 4.20 -2.00 19.05
CA VAL A 56 4.43 -3.20 18.22
C VAL A 56 5.20 -4.17 19.09
N LYS A 57 4.79 -5.45 19.13
CA LYS A 57 5.27 -6.44 20.08
C LYS A 57 5.57 -7.76 19.38
N ASP A 58 6.85 -8.08 19.24
CA ASP A 58 7.35 -9.36 18.76
C ASP A 58 6.72 -9.82 17.42
N VAL A 59 6.57 -8.89 16.48
CA VAL A 59 5.97 -9.16 15.18
C VAL A 59 6.94 -9.97 14.32
N THR A 60 6.48 -11.15 13.88
CA THR A 60 7.28 -12.06 13.06
C THR A 60 6.41 -12.60 11.92
N PHE A 61 6.83 -12.41 10.67
CA PHE A 61 6.22 -12.98 9.47
C PHE A 61 7.12 -12.79 8.25
N GLN A 62 6.78 -13.47 7.16
CA GLN A 62 7.46 -13.35 5.88
C GLN A 62 6.48 -12.96 4.77
N VAL A 63 6.99 -12.31 3.72
CA VAL A 63 6.26 -12.07 2.46
C VAL A 63 7.09 -12.62 1.31
N HIS A 64 6.45 -13.41 0.45
CA HIS A 64 7.10 -14.07 -0.67
C HIS A 64 6.89 -13.31 -1.98
N ALA A 65 7.80 -13.51 -2.93
CA ALA A 65 7.61 -13.05 -4.30
C ALA A 65 6.30 -13.60 -4.87
N GLY A 66 5.50 -12.75 -5.53
CA GLY A 66 4.22 -13.15 -6.12
C GLY A 66 3.11 -13.45 -5.11
N GLU A 67 3.19 -12.85 -3.89
CA GLU A 67 2.21 -13.00 -2.82
C GLU A 67 1.70 -11.64 -2.35
N ILE A 68 0.41 -11.53 -2.09
CA ILE A 68 -0.19 -10.42 -1.33
C ILE A 68 -0.46 -10.91 0.09
N VAL A 69 0.35 -10.46 1.05
CA VAL A 69 0.06 -10.60 2.48
C VAL A 69 -0.68 -9.36 2.95
N CYS A 70 -1.86 -9.54 3.51
CA CYS A 70 -2.62 -8.43 4.08
C CYS A 70 -2.49 -8.40 5.60
N LEU A 71 -2.05 -7.27 6.15
CA LEU A 71 -2.09 -6.98 7.58
C LEU A 71 -3.41 -6.27 7.89
N ALA A 72 -4.38 -7.02 8.36
CA ALA A 72 -5.70 -6.55 8.74
C ALA A 72 -5.77 -6.16 10.23
N GLY A 73 -6.67 -5.25 10.58
CA GLY A 73 -6.89 -4.85 11.96
C GLY A 73 -7.78 -3.62 12.06
N ILE A 74 -8.07 -3.17 13.26
CA ILE A 74 -8.78 -1.91 13.54
C ILE A 74 -7.75 -0.79 13.71
N GLU A 75 -8.11 0.44 13.36
CA GLU A 75 -7.23 1.61 13.51
C GLU A 75 -6.69 1.73 14.95
N GLY A 76 -5.38 2.00 15.08
CA GLY A 76 -4.71 2.14 16.37
C GLY A 76 -4.17 0.85 16.98
N ASN A 77 -4.25 -0.28 16.31
CA ASN A 77 -3.71 -1.56 16.75
C ASN A 77 -2.22 -1.77 16.47
N GLY A 78 -1.49 -0.75 16.00
CA GLY A 78 -0.04 -0.79 15.79
C GLY A 78 0.41 -0.93 14.34
N GLN A 79 -0.51 -1.06 13.37
CA GLN A 79 -0.17 -1.18 11.95
C GLN A 79 0.64 0.01 11.45
N THR A 80 0.20 1.24 11.75
CA THR A 80 0.88 2.47 11.32
C THR A 80 2.29 2.55 11.88
N GLU A 81 2.45 2.27 13.18
CA GLU A 81 3.75 2.25 13.85
C GLU A 81 4.66 1.17 13.24
N PHE A 82 4.14 -0.03 13.01
CA PHE A 82 4.87 -1.11 12.35
C PHE A 82 5.36 -0.68 10.96
N ILE A 83 4.50 -0.07 10.14
CA ILE A 83 4.88 0.42 8.81
C ILE A 83 5.94 1.52 8.89
N TYR A 84 5.87 2.41 9.88
CA TYR A 84 6.91 3.42 10.08
C TYR A 84 8.27 2.79 10.40
N GLY A 85 8.29 1.75 11.24
CA GLY A 85 9.50 0.97 11.50
C GLY A 85 10.01 0.25 10.25
N LEU A 86 9.12 -0.41 9.51
CA LEU A 86 9.44 -1.14 8.28
C LEU A 86 9.97 -0.22 7.18
N THR A 87 9.45 0.98 7.04
CA THR A 87 9.87 1.95 6.02
C THR A 87 11.04 2.82 6.45
N GLY A 88 11.41 2.80 7.75
CA GLY A 88 12.50 3.59 8.31
C GLY A 88 12.11 5.01 8.69
N LEU A 89 10.81 5.31 8.75
CA LEU A 89 10.28 6.58 9.28
C LEU A 89 10.42 6.66 10.80
N ASP A 90 10.44 5.49 11.47
CA ASP A 90 10.67 5.36 12.91
C ASP A 90 11.67 4.23 13.20
N LYS A 91 12.19 4.17 14.42
CA LYS A 91 13.21 3.22 14.83
C LYS A 91 12.60 2.00 15.52
N LEU A 92 13.16 0.83 15.23
CA LEU A 92 12.85 -0.38 15.98
C LEU A 92 13.55 -0.35 17.35
N THR A 93 12.85 -0.86 18.36
CA THR A 93 13.44 -1.12 19.68
C THR A 93 14.17 -2.46 19.69
N LYS A 94 13.58 -3.48 19.04
CA LYS A 94 14.13 -4.84 18.90
C LYS A 94 13.71 -5.43 17.55
N GLY A 95 14.33 -6.55 17.22
CA GLY A 95 14.01 -7.34 16.06
C GLY A 95 14.88 -7.02 14.86
N LYS A 96 14.59 -7.69 13.75
CA LYS A 96 15.34 -7.61 12.52
C LYS A 96 14.41 -7.59 11.32
N ILE A 97 14.79 -6.85 10.30
CA ILE A 97 14.08 -6.81 9.01
C ILE A 97 15.10 -7.08 7.91
N THR A 98 14.81 -8.07 7.06
CA THR A 98 15.60 -8.32 5.86
C THR A 98 14.77 -8.16 4.59
N LEU A 99 15.39 -7.63 3.55
CA LEU A 99 14.83 -7.52 2.20
C LEU A 99 15.73 -8.32 1.26
N GLU A 100 15.18 -9.37 0.65
CA GLU A 100 15.93 -10.34 -0.17
C GLU A 100 17.21 -10.87 0.52
N GLY A 101 17.12 -11.18 1.82
CA GLY A 101 18.23 -11.66 2.62
C GLY A 101 19.21 -10.60 3.11
N LYS A 102 19.08 -9.34 2.66
CA LYS A 102 19.89 -8.22 3.14
C LYS A 102 19.25 -7.60 4.38
N ASP A 103 20.01 -7.46 5.46
CA ASP A 103 19.56 -6.76 6.66
C ASP A 103 19.40 -5.25 6.37
N ILE A 104 18.17 -4.76 6.48
CA ILE A 104 17.80 -3.36 6.28
C ILE A 104 17.37 -2.66 7.57
N THR A 105 17.49 -3.32 8.72
CA THR A 105 16.96 -2.88 10.01
C THR A 105 17.38 -1.44 10.37
N ARG A 106 18.62 -1.08 10.08
CA ARG A 106 19.18 0.25 10.39
C ARG A 106 19.43 1.13 9.16
N GLU A 107 18.99 0.69 7.99
CA GLU A 107 19.19 1.46 6.78
C GLU A 107 18.27 2.68 6.68
N SER A 108 18.78 3.72 6.01
CA SER A 108 18.00 4.91 5.73
C SER A 108 16.85 4.63 4.76
N ILE A 109 15.81 5.46 4.78
CA ILE A 109 14.68 5.41 3.84
C ILE A 109 15.19 5.35 2.38
N ARG A 110 16.18 6.20 2.02
CA ARG A 110 16.77 6.20 0.68
C ARG A 110 17.43 4.87 0.33
N GLN A 111 18.11 4.22 1.28
CA GLN A 111 18.77 2.96 1.00
C GLN A 111 17.73 1.83 0.83
N ARG A 112 16.73 1.74 1.70
CA ARG A 112 15.59 0.80 1.54
C ARG A 112 14.91 0.96 0.18
N SER A 113 14.72 2.21 -0.25
CA SER A 113 14.18 2.54 -1.57
C SER A 113 15.08 2.07 -2.71
N LYS A 114 16.42 2.20 -2.59
CA LYS A 114 17.39 1.68 -3.57
C LYS A 114 17.44 0.16 -3.61
N ASP A 115 17.21 -0.49 -2.50
CA ASP A 115 17.20 -1.95 -2.38
C ASP A 115 15.91 -2.59 -2.95
N GLY A 116 14.95 -1.77 -3.38
CA GLY A 116 13.74 -2.21 -4.08
C GLY A 116 12.47 -2.15 -3.24
N MET A 117 12.44 -1.37 -2.15
CA MET A 117 11.22 -1.10 -1.40
C MET A 117 10.48 0.09 -2.00
N SER A 118 9.20 -0.08 -2.32
CA SER A 118 8.25 0.98 -2.67
C SER A 118 7.14 1.08 -1.64
N HIS A 119 6.64 2.29 -1.39
CA HIS A 119 5.64 2.54 -0.35
C HIS A 119 4.55 3.49 -0.83
N ILE A 120 3.33 2.99 -0.89
CA ILE A 120 2.10 3.79 -1.06
C ILE A 120 1.60 4.08 0.35
N PRO A 121 1.73 5.33 0.85
CA PRO A 121 1.42 5.67 2.23
C PRO A 121 -0.08 5.83 2.46
N GLU A 122 -0.51 5.64 3.72
CA GLU A 122 -1.88 5.85 4.18
C GLU A 122 -2.37 7.28 3.94
N ASP A 123 -1.56 8.27 4.33
CA ASP A 123 -1.84 9.70 4.12
C ASP A 123 -1.04 10.22 2.94
N ARG A 124 -1.72 10.32 1.79
CA ARG A 124 -1.14 10.82 0.54
C ARG A 124 -0.67 12.26 0.60
N HIS A 125 -1.27 13.08 1.46
CA HIS A 125 -0.93 14.49 1.59
C HIS A 125 0.26 14.72 2.52
N LYS A 126 0.39 13.91 3.56
CA LYS A 126 1.47 14.02 4.54
C LYS A 126 2.76 13.33 4.08
N HIS A 127 2.63 12.16 3.46
CA HIS A 127 3.76 11.29 3.15
C HIS A 127 3.88 10.93 1.66
N GLY A 128 2.82 11.12 0.87
CA GLY A 128 2.79 10.70 -0.52
C GLY A 128 3.23 11.76 -1.52
N LEU A 129 2.80 13.00 -1.33
CA LEU A 129 2.94 14.07 -2.31
C LEU A 129 3.39 15.39 -1.67
N VAL A 130 4.10 16.20 -2.44
CA VAL A 130 4.32 17.61 -2.14
C VAL A 130 3.27 18.40 -2.91
N LEU A 131 2.18 18.80 -2.23
CA LEU A 131 0.97 19.31 -2.86
C LEU A 131 1.19 20.55 -3.72
N ASP A 132 2.11 21.42 -3.33
CA ASP A 132 2.41 22.69 -4.03
C ASP A 132 3.45 22.53 -5.15
N TYR A 133 3.93 21.31 -5.38
CA TYR A 133 4.80 20.98 -6.51
C TYR A 133 3.97 20.55 -7.73
N THR A 134 4.58 20.69 -8.91
CA THR A 134 4.02 20.14 -10.15
C THR A 134 3.99 18.60 -10.09
N LEU A 135 3.14 18.01 -10.93
CA LEU A 135 3.04 16.56 -11.06
C LEU A 135 4.38 15.97 -11.52
N GLU A 136 5.08 16.58 -12.48
CA GLU A 136 6.41 16.14 -12.93
C GLU A 136 7.44 16.09 -11.78
N ASN A 137 7.45 17.08 -10.90
CA ASN A 137 8.34 17.09 -9.75
C ASN A 137 7.97 16.01 -8.72
N ASN A 138 6.68 15.75 -8.53
CA ASN A 138 6.21 14.67 -7.66
C ASN A 138 6.57 13.28 -8.21
N MET A 139 6.57 13.08 -9.54
CA MET A 139 6.95 11.80 -10.15
C MET A 139 8.41 11.42 -9.91
N VAL A 140 9.31 12.40 -9.75
CA VAL A 140 10.75 12.14 -9.55
C VAL A 140 11.24 12.35 -8.11
N LEU A 141 10.38 12.64 -7.14
CA LEU A 141 10.75 12.96 -5.75
C LEU A 141 11.76 11.98 -5.14
N GLN A 142 11.66 10.70 -5.45
CA GLN A 142 12.53 9.67 -4.91
C GLN A 142 13.68 9.29 -5.85
N ARG A 143 13.75 9.89 -7.05
CA ARG A 143 14.70 9.55 -8.12
C ARG A 143 15.49 10.75 -8.67
N TYR A 144 15.18 11.98 -8.27
CA TYR A 144 15.78 13.21 -8.81
C TYR A 144 17.32 13.19 -8.81
N TRP A 145 17.94 12.43 -7.92
CA TRP A 145 19.38 12.29 -7.79
C TRP A 145 20.00 11.32 -8.80
N GLN A 146 19.22 10.54 -9.54
CA GLN A 146 19.72 9.61 -10.55
C GLN A 146 20.31 10.38 -11.75
N PRO A 147 21.35 9.84 -12.41
CA PRO A 147 22.00 10.50 -13.55
C PRO A 147 21.05 10.83 -14.71
N GLU A 148 19.96 10.12 -14.81
CA GLU A 148 18.89 10.37 -15.79
C GLU A 148 18.25 11.76 -15.57
N PHE A 149 17.97 12.12 -14.31
CA PHE A 149 17.23 13.33 -13.95
C PHE A 149 18.11 14.49 -13.49
N GLN A 150 19.42 14.30 -13.36
CA GLN A 150 20.34 15.37 -12.98
C GLN A 150 21.70 15.24 -13.68
N LYS A 151 22.41 16.37 -13.86
CA LYS A 151 23.78 16.43 -14.33
C LYS A 151 24.53 17.51 -13.56
N GLY A 152 25.60 17.12 -12.88
CA GLY A 152 26.43 18.07 -12.11
C GLY A 152 25.66 18.79 -10.98
N GLY A 153 24.64 18.16 -10.42
CA GLY A 153 23.78 18.75 -9.35
C GLY A 153 22.59 19.57 -9.87
N PHE A 154 22.46 19.75 -11.18
CA PHE A 154 21.34 20.47 -11.80
C PHE A 154 20.30 19.49 -12.34
N ILE A 155 19.02 19.75 -12.04
CA ILE A 155 17.90 18.94 -12.54
C ILE A 155 17.73 19.14 -14.04
N ARG A 156 17.53 18.05 -14.76
CA ARG A 156 17.25 18.02 -16.20
C ARG A 156 15.73 18.07 -16.40
N ALA A 157 15.18 19.29 -16.46
CA ALA A 157 13.75 19.51 -16.56
C ALA A 157 13.10 18.84 -17.78
N ASP A 158 13.82 18.77 -18.91
CA ASP A 158 13.41 18.05 -20.11
C ASP A 158 13.18 16.56 -19.82
N LYS A 159 14.09 15.91 -19.13
CA LYS A 159 14.01 14.47 -18.80
C LYS A 159 12.96 14.19 -17.73
N VAL A 160 12.83 15.07 -16.75
CA VAL A 160 11.78 14.97 -15.74
C VAL A 160 10.39 15.04 -16.39
N ARG A 161 10.20 15.97 -17.31
CA ARG A 161 8.94 16.12 -18.06
C ARG A 161 8.65 14.92 -18.94
N GLU A 162 9.60 14.50 -19.78
CA GLU A 162 9.49 13.32 -20.63
C GLU A 162 9.06 12.06 -19.83
N TYR A 163 9.73 11.82 -18.71
CA TYR A 163 9.43 10.72 -17.81
C TYR A 163 8.02 10.85 -17.20
N SER A 164 7.66 12.03 -16.73
CA SER A 164 6.34 12.28 -16.13
C SER A 164 5.21 12.09 -17.15
N ASP A 165 5.35 12.61 -18.37
CA ASP A 165 4.37 12.46 -19.42
C ASP A 165 4.16 11.01 -19.80
N LYS A 166 5.23 10.20 -19.85
CA LYS A 166 5.14 8.74 -20.01
C LYS A 166 4.29 8.09 -18.91
N LEU A 167 4.54 8.43 -17.64
CA LEU A 167 3.79 7.85 -16.53
C LEU A 167 2.34 8.31 -16.51
N ILE A 168 2.07 9.58 -16.82
CA ILE A 168 0.71 10.13 -16.93
C ILE A 168 -0.12 9.31 -17.94
N GLN A 169 0.46 9.03 -19.09
CA GLN A 169 -0.19 8.25 -20.13
C GLN A 169 -0.36 6.77 -19.72
N GLN A 170 0.70 6.15 -19.21
CA GLN A 170 0.72 4.73 -18.86
C GLN A 170 -0.27 4.38 -17.74
N TYR A 171 -0.42 5.27 -16.77
CA TYR A 171 -1.24 5.04 -15.57
C TYR A 171 -2.58 5.82 -15.58
N ASP A 172 -2.96 6.37 -16.72
CA ASP A 172 -4.21 7.17 -16.85
C ASP A 172 -4.37 8.21 -15.75
N VAL A 173 -3.32 8.98 -15.47
CA VAL A 173 -3.37 10.08 -14.50
C VAL A 173 -3.97 11.29 -15.17
N ARG A 174 -5.14 11.73 -14.74
CA ARG A 174 -5.82 12.89 -15.32
C ARG A 174 -5.43 14.16 -14.57
N SER A 175 -4.95 15.14 -15.32
CA SER A 175 -4.49 16.42 -14.82
C SER A 175 -4.85 17.55 -15.78
N GLY A 176 -5.12 18.75 -15.25
CA GLY A 176 -5.66 19.85 -16.07
C GLY A 176 -4.64 20.45 -17.03
N GLN A 177 -3.34 20.38 -16.71
CA GLN A 177 -2.25 20.98 -17.49
C GLN A 177 -1.12 19.97 -17.74
N GLY A 178 -1.45 18.67 -17.85
CA GLY A 178 -0.44 17.60 -17.99
C GLY A 178 0.53 17.55 -16.82
N SER A 179 1.79 17.30 -17.11
CA SER A 179 2.86 17.16 -16.10
C SER A 179 3.14 18.45 -15.31
N SER A 180 2.76 19.62 -15.83
CA SER A 180 2.93 20.91 -15.14
C SER A 180 1.82 21.24 -14.13
N THR A 181 0.78 20.41 -14.02
CA THR A 181 -0.31 20.60 -13.07
C THR A 181 0.19 20.61 -11.64
N ILE A 182 -0.22 21.61 -10.85
CA ILE A 182 0.04 21.63 -9.40
C ILE A 182 -0.84 20.55 -8.75
N VAL A 183 -0.21 19.63 -8.03
CA VAL A 183 -0.87 18.41 -7.51
C VAL A 183 -2.03 18.71 -6.57
N ARG A 184 -1.99 19.81 -5.82
CA ARG A 184 -3.10 20.26 -4.96
C ARG A 184 -4.43 20.42 -5.72
N SER A 185 -4.39 20.77 -7.00
CA SER A 185 -5.60 20.99 -7.82
C SER A 185 -6.19 19.71 -8.39
N MET A 186 -5.53 18.58 -8.23
CA MET A 186 -5.98 17.29 -8.74
C MET A 186 -7.00 16.63 -7.81
N SER A 187 -7.89 15.80 -8.36
CA SER A 187 -8.78 14.96 -7.54
C SER A 187 -7.99 13.91 -6.75
N GLY A 188 -8.54 13.47 -5.60
CA GLY A 188 -7.92 12.46 -4.75
C GLY A 188 -7.58 11.16 -5.49
N GLY A 189 -8.45 10.70 -6.39
CA GLY A 189 -8.19 9.52 -7.24
C GLY A 189 -7.00 9.71 -8.17
N ASN A 190 -6.84 10.88 -8.80
CA ASN A 190 -5.68 11.15 -9.67
C ASN A 190 -4.40 11.39 -8.87
N GLN A 191 -4.47 11.99 -7.69
CA GLN A 191 -3.34 12.06 -6.76
C GLN A 191 -2.85 10.67 -6.39
N GLN A 192 -3.76 9.75 -6.08
CA GLN A 192 -3.42 8.37 -5.72
C GLN A 192 -2.85 7.61 -6.92
N LYS A 193 -3.42 7.78 -8.12
CA LYS A 193 -2.85 7.21 -9.35
C LYS A 193 -1.42 7.72 -9.61
N ALA A 194 -1.12 8.99 -9.31
CA ALA A 194 0.23 9.54 -9.44
C ALA A 194 1.22 8.88 -8.47
N ILE A 195 0.82 8.65 -7.21
CA ILE A 195 1.65 7.90 -6.24
C ILE A 195 1.89 6.48 -6.73
N ILE A 196 0.85 5.77 -7.14
CA ILE A 196 0.94 4.40 -7.64
C ILE A 196 1.86 4.32 -8.86
N ALA A 197 1.69 5.22 -9.83
CA ALA A 197 2.53 5.29 -11.01
C ALA A 197 4.02 5.43 -10.62
N ARG A 198 4.34 6.36 -9.73
CA ARG A 198 5.70 6.59 -9.23
C ARG A 198 6.28 5.38 -8.50
N GLU A 199 5.49 4.73 -7.65
CA GLU A 199 5.97 3.62 -6.82
C GLU A 199 6.11 2.32 -7.62
N ILE A 200 5.22 2.06 -8.58
CA ILE A 200 5.23 0.84 -9.40
C ILE A 200 6.25 0.92 -10.54
N ASP A 201 6.40 2.07 -11.22
CA ASP A 201 7.36 2.21 -12.34
C ASP A 201 8.83 2.00 -11.91
N ARG A 202 9.09 1.93 -10.63
CA ARG A 202 10.40 1.63 -10.06
C ARG A 202 10.75 0.15 -10.08
N ASP A 203 9.84 -0.72 -10.52
CA ASP A 203 9.96 -2.17 -10.53
C ASP A 203 10.37 -2.70 -9.13
N PRO A 204 9.52 -2.49 -8.11
CA PRO A 204 9.86 -2.83 -6.74
C PRO A 204 9.95 -4.34 -6.52
N LYS A 205 10.82 -4.76 -5.62
CA LYS A 205 10.85 -6.13 -5.08
C LYS A 205 9.79 -6.32 -4.01
N LEU A 206 9.57 -5.26 -3.21
CA LEU A 206 8.54 -5.18 -2.18
C LEU A 206 7.70 -3.91 -2.39
N LEU A 207 6.40 -4.09 -2.60
CA LEU A 207 5.41 -3.02 -2.59
C LEU A 207 4.65 -3.03 -1.28
N ILE A 208 4.79 -1.98 -0.49
CA ILE A 208 3.99 -1.74 0.72
C ILE A 208 2.85 -0.81 0.33
N ALA A 209 1.60 -1.25 0.48
CA ALA A 209 0.41 -0.47 0.17
C ALA A 209 -0.44 -0.31 1.43
N VAL A 210 -0.51 0.91 1.97
CA VAL A 210 -1.23 1.18 3.22
C VAL A 210 -2.50 1.95 2.92
N GLN A 211 -3.65 1.31 3.16
CA GLN A 211 -4.98 1.86 2.87
C GLN A 211 -5.07 2.53 1.49
N PRO A 212 -4.64 1.84 0.42
CA PRO A 212 -4.39 2.48 -0.88
C PRO A 212 -5.65 3.06 -1.52
N THR A 213 -6.82 2.65 -1.07
CA THR A 213 -8.12 3.05 -1.64
C THR A 213 -8.93 3.98 -0.74
N ARG A 214 -8.39 4.35 0.43
CA ARG A 214 -9.10 5.16 1.43
C ARG A 214 -9.59 6.50 0.86
N GLY A 215 -10.91 6.73 0.95
CA GLY A 215 -11.56 7.97 0.55
C GLY A 215 -11.59 8.22 -0.97
N LEU A 216 -11.58 7.16 -1.76
CA LEU A 216 -11.64 7.21 -3.21
C LEU A 216 -13.01 6.75 -3.74
N ASP A 217 -13.30 7.15 -4.98
CA ASP A 217 -14.45 6.65 -5.71
C ASP A 217 -14.24 5.20 -6.20
N VAL A 218 -15.33 4.54 -6.52
CA VAL A 218 -15.36 3.12 -6.89
C VAL A 218 -14.51 2.81 -8.13
N GLY A 219 -14.43 3.74 -9.08
CA GLY A 219 -13.63 3.58 -10.30
C GLY A 219 -12.13 3.65 -10.01
N ALA A 220 -11.72 4.51 -9.07
CA ALA A 220 -10.35 4.58 -8.61
C ALA A 220 -9.97 3.34 -7.78
N ILE A 221 -10.88 2.83 -6.93
CA ILE A 221 -10.67 1.60 -6.15
C ILE A 221 -10.41 0.42 -7.09
N GLU A 222 -11.29 0.18 -8.08
CA GLU A 222 -11.11 -0.89 -9.06
C GLU A 222 -9.76 -0.80 -9.77
N TYR A 223 -9.39 0.40 -10.20
CA TYR A 223 -8.10 0.64 -10.87
C TYR A 223 -6.92 0.25 -9.99
N ILE A 224 -6.92 0.71 -8.73
CA ILE A 224 -5.83 0.48 -7.77
C ILE A 224 -5.70 -1.01 -7.44
N HIS A 225 -6.80 -1.69 -7.20
CA HIS A 225 -6.81 -3.13 -6.97
C HIS A 225 -6.18 -3.89 -8.14
N LYS A 226 -6.55 -3.54 -9.39
CA LYS A 226 -5.96 -4.14 -10.60
C LYS A 226 -4.45 -3.90 -10.68
N GLN A 227 -3.96 -2.72 -10.31
CA GLN A 227 -2.52 -2.42 -10.30
C GLN A 227 -1.78 -3.26 -9.25
N ILE A 228 -2.31 -3.38 -8.03
CA ILE A 228 -1.72 -4.19 -6.95
C ILE A 228 -1.65 -5.68 -7.36
N VAL A 229 -2.74 -6.22 -7.92
CA VAL A 229 -2.77 -7.61 -8.39
C VAL A 229 -1.81 -7.81 -9.56
N ALA A 230 -1.73 -6.85 -10.49
CA ALA A 230 -0.78 -6.92 -11.61
C ALA A 230 0.68 -6.94 -11.14
N GLU A 231 1.02 -6.16 -10.12
CA GLU A 231 2.37 -6.19 -9.52
C GLU A 231 2.66 -7.55 -8.87
N ARG A 232 1.75 -8.08 -8.08
CA ARG A 232 1.87 -9.43 -7.51
C ARG A 232 2.05 -10.48 -8.61
N ASP A 233 1.28 -10.41 -9.69
CA ASP A 233 1.34 -11.38 -10.80
C ASP A 233 2.65 -11.30 -11.61
N LYS A 234 3.38 -10.18 -11.55
CA LYS A 234 4.75 -10.04 -12.06
C LYS A 234 5.81 -10.67 -11.15
N GLY A 235 5.44 -11.05 -9.92
CA GLY A 235 6.36 -11.63 -8.95
C GLY A 235 6.78 -10.66 -7.83
N THR A 236 6.27 -9.44 -7.79
CA THR A 236 6.49 -8.50 -6.68
C THR A 236 5.88 -9.05 -5.40
N ALA A 237 6.61 -8.98 -4.28
CA ALA A 237 6.06 -9.21 -2.96
C ALA A 237 5.21 -8.00 -2.55
N VAL A 238 3.98 -8.23 -2.08
CA VAL A 238 3.08 -7.15 -1.69
C VAL A 238 2.68 -7.29 -0.23
N LEU A 239 2.95 -6.25 0.57
CA LEU A 239 2.39 -6.08 1.91
C LEU A 239 1.27 -5.05 1.84
N LEU A 240 0.03 -5.51 1.89
CA LEU A 240 -1.16 -4.67 1.94
C LEU A 240 -1.55 -4.44 3.40
N VAL A 241 -1.78 -3.21 3.80
CA VAL A 241 -2.41 -2.87 5.09
C VAL A 241 -3.76 -2.27 4.80
N SER A 242 -4.82 -2.92 5.25
CA SER A 242 -6.20 -2.45 5.04
C SER A 242 -7.06 -2.65 6.28
N LEU A 243 -7.94 -1.68 6.52
CA LEU A 243 -8.97 -1.73 7.55
C LEU A 243 -10.33 -2.16 6.96
N GLU A 244 -10.42 -2.21 5.64
CA GLU A 244 -11.64 -2.58 4.89
C GLU A 244 -11.65 -4.08 4.64
N LEU A 245 -12.51 -4.82 5.34
CA LEU A 245 -12.56 -6.28 5.23
C LEU A 245 -12.87 -6.77 3.80
N ASP A 246 -13.66 -6.01 3.04
CA ASP A 246 -13.94 -6.34 1.63
C ASP A 246 -12.66 -6.27 0.79
N GLU A 247 -11.79 -5.26 1.00
CA GLU A 247 -10.49 -5.16 0.34
C GLU A 247 -9.56 -6.30 0.75
N VAL A 248 -9.52 -6.61 2.06
CA VAL A 248 -8.73 -7.72 2.62
C VAL A 248 -9.12 -9.04 1.97
N MET A 249 -10.41 -9.39 1.98
CA MET A 249 -10.91 -10.65 1.42
C MET A 249 -10.72 -10.76 -0.09
N ASN A 250 -10.75 -9.65 -0.79
CA ASN A 250 -10.69 -9.59 -2.25
C ASN A 250 -9.25 -9.71 -2.78
N LEU A 251 -8.29 -9.09 -2.11
CA LEU A 251 -6.92 -8.97 -2.59
C LEU A 251 -5.93 -9.95 -1.95
N ALA A 252 -6.10 -10.28 -0.67
CA ALA A 252 -5.14 -11.08 0.06
C ALA A 252 -4.98 -12.49 -0.52
N ASP A 253 -3.75 -12.99 -0.52
CA ASP A 253 -3.45 -14.42 -0.67
C ASP A 253 -3.27 -15.06 0.71
N ARG A 254 -2.86 -14.24 1.70
CA ARG A 254 -2.73 -14.60 3.10
C ARG A 254 -3.04 -13.38 3.97
N ILE A 255 -3.76 -13.59 5.08
CA ILE A 255 -4.21 -12.53 5.98
C ILE A 255 -3.53 -12.70 7.33
N LEU A 256 -2.87 -11.65 7.80
CA LEU A 256 -2.39 -11.52 9.17
C LEU A 256 -3.31 -10.55 9.90
N VAL A 257 -3.76 -10.89 11.08
CA VAL A 257 -4.59 -10.00 11.89
C VAL A 257 -3.75 -9.42 13.02
N MET A 258 -3.73 -8.09 13.10
CA MET A 258 -3.02 -7.35 14.15
C MET A 258 -3.98 -6.81 15.19
N TYR A 259 -3.69 -7.08 16.47
CA TYR A 259 -4.42 -6.54 17.61
C TYR A 259 -3.45 -6.15 18.72
N GLU A 260 -3.59 -4.94 19.27
CA GLU A 260 -2.73 -4.36 20.32
C GLU A 260 -1.21 -4.54 20.11
N GLY A 261 -0.77 -4.40 18.87
CA GLY A 261 0.65 -4.49 18.48
C GLY A 261 1.16 -5.89 18.21
N GLU A 262 0.34 -6.92 18.31
CA GLU A 262 0.71 -8.32 18.09
C GLU A 262 0.00 -8.87 16.85
N VAL A 263 0.64 -9.78 16.12
CA VAL A 263 -0.03 -10.63 15.13
C VAL A 263 -0.77 -11.74 15.91
N VAL A 264 -2.11 -11.67 15.92
CA VAL A 264 -2.94 -12.56 16.73
C VAL A 264 -3.51 -13.74 15.95
N GLY A 265 -3.34 -13.75 14.63
CA GLY A 265 -3.78 -14.86 13.78
C GLY A 265 -3.32 -14.71 12.34
N GLU A 266 -3.21 -15.86 11.67
CA GLU A 266 -2.91 -15.97 10.24
C GLU A 266 -3.99 -16.82 9.56
N PHE A 267 -4.51 -16.37 8.40
CA PHE A 267 -5.67 -16.96 7.75
C PHE A 267 -5.50 -17.05 6.24
N ASP A 268 -6.13 -18.06 5.65
CA ASP A 268 -6.36 -18.16 4.21
C ASP A 268 -7.72 -17.51 3.90
N PRO A 269 -7.78 -16.51 3.01
CA PRO A 269 -9.03 -15.83 2.63
C PRO A 269 -10.06 -16.77 2.00
N LYS A 270 -9.65 -17.94 1.50
CA LYS A 270 -10.56 -18.94 0.91
C LYS A 270 -11.33 -19.77 1.95
N THR A 271 -10.80 -19.86 3.17
CA THR A 271 -11.35 -20.74 4.23
C THR A 271 -11.88 -19.96 5.43
N THR A 272 -11.47 -18.71 5.60
CA THR A 272 -11.94 -17.84 6.69
C THR A 272 -13.18 -17.04 6.29
N THR A 273 -13.81 -16.40 7.28
CA THR A 273 -14.96 -15.52 7.08
C THR A 273 -14.71 -14.14 7.66
N VAL A 274 -15.45 -13.14 7.16
CA VAL A 274 -15.42 -11.75 7.68
C VAL A 274 -15.75 -11.73 9.18
N GLN A 275 -16.72 -12.57 9.63
CA GLN A 275 -17.09 -12.67 11.03
C GLN A 275 -15.97 -13.24 11.89
N GLU A 276 -15.25 -14.25 11.38
CA GLU A 276 -14.10 -14.81 12.08
C GLU A 276 -12.98 -13.78 12.23
N LEU A 277 -12.58 -13.13 11.13
CA LEU A 277 -11.57 -12.07 11.16
C LEU A 277 -11.96 -10.95 12.14
N GLY A 278 -13.24 -10.55 12.15
CA GLY A 278 -13.76 -9.54 13.08
C GLY A 278 -13.54 -9.90 14.56
N LEU A 279 -13.67 -11.17 14.95
CA LEU A 279 -13.41 -11.62 16.32
C LEU A 279 -11.92 -11.47 16.71
N TYR A 280 -11.01 -11.75 15.79
CA TYR A 280 -9.57 -11.57 16.04
C TYR A 280 -9.19 -10.09 16.03
N MET A 281 -9.73 -9.30 15.10
CA MET A 281 -9.51 -7.85 15.04
C MET A 281 -10.01 -7.11 16.29
N ALA A 282 -11.07 -7.62 16.92
CA ALA A 282 -11.62 -7.10 18.18
C ALA A 282 -10.94 -7.69 19.44
N GLY A 283 -9.93 -8.56 19.28
CA GLY A 283 -9.22 -9.18 20.39
C GLY A 283 -10.03 -10.23 21.17
N ALA A 284 -11.17 -10.67 20.63
CA ALA A 284 -11.99 -11.71 21.26
C ALA A 284 -11.37 -13.11 21.11
N ARG A 285 -10.47 -13.29 20.14
CA ARG A 285 -9.72 -14.55 19.88
C ARG A 285 -8.27 -14.27 19.57
N LYS A 286 -7.40 -15.24 19.84
CA LYS A 286 -5.99 -15.28 19.46
C LYS A 286 -5.60 -16.72 19.13
N GLN A 287 -4.93 -16.96 18.01
CA GLN A 287 -4.41 -18.29 17.66
C GLN A 287 -3.34 -18.72 18.70
N GLY A 288 -3.36 -20.00 19.07
CA GLY A 288 -2.42 -20.56 20.06
C GLY A 288 -2.70 -20.23 21.53
N LYS A 289 -3.74 -19.45 21.83
CA LYS A 289 -4.24 -19.22 23.19
C LYS A 289 -5.77 -19.43 23.20
N GLU A 290 -6.22 -20.67 23.23
CA GLU A 290 -7.58 -20.91 23.72
C GLU A 290 -7.64 -20.45 25.17
N LYS A 291 -8.45 -19.45 25.46
CA LYS A 291 -8.79 -19.14 26.86
C LYS A 291 -9.59 -20.32 27.38
N ASN A 292 -8.98 -21.14 28.24
CA ASN A 292 -9.68 -22.03 29.15
C ASN A 292 -10.63 -21.22 30.04
#